data_d31e789ea8b2ef45144867bbe3f678a0
#
_entry.id   d31e789ea8b2ef45144867bbe3f678a0
#
_cell.length_a   1.000
_cell.length_b   1.000
_cell.length_c   1.000
_cell.angle_alpha   90.00
_cell.angle_beta   90.00
_cell.angle_gamma   90.00
#
_symmetry.space_group_name_H-M   'P 1'
#
loop_
_entity.id
_entity.type
_entity.pdbx_description
1 polymer ?
#
loop_
_entity_poly.entity_id
_entity_poly.type
_entity_poly.pdbx_seq_one_letter_code
_entity_poly.pdbx_strand_id
1 'polypeptide(L)'
;MFVIIRLSLVLLLFLPVSLAVAQEQDRKPSHCHAVAQNTPGLSSLHKASFRDPVPRDRARLHYIDHASFLIQGHNGSSAVTDFSGFIGTADFIPDVVTMNKAHVTHWTAFPDPAIPNVLPGWGEDYGSGIEHYVDLGDMVVRNVNTDVVSPFTIEKEPNANSIFVFEVAGLCIGHLGHLHHEPTPEQYAALGRIDVVMAPVDGGFTMPLDQMIRVIKRLRSSIVIPMHWFDSGGLFRFTSAMEEEFRVIEVGGPELMVSLDTLPSEPTVMVLLPRFLNEP
;
A
#
# COMPACT_ATOMS: atom_id res chain seq x y z
N MET A 1 22.92 83.27 14.07
CA MET A 1 21.89 82.22 14.37
C MET A 1 21.80 81.27 13.16
N PHE A 2 22.66 80.19 13.22
CA PHE A 2 22.71 79.23 12.10
C PHE A 2 21.82 78.03 12.41
N VAL A 3 20.84 77.81 11.58
CA VAL A 3 19.97 76.63 11.64
C VAL A 3 20.60 75.50 10.84
N ILE A 4 21.03 74.40 11.52
CA ILE A 4 21.55 73.20 10.90
C ILE A 4 20.37 72.25 10.63
N ILE A 5 20.01 72.10 9.36
CA ILE A 5 19.02 71.10 8.90
C ILE A 5 19.78 69.76 8.82
N ARG A 6 19.42 68.81 9.71
CA ARG A 6 19.86 67.40 9.59
C ARG A 6 18.98 66.64 8.61
N LEU A 7 19.53 66.28 7.47
CA LEU A 7 18.92 65.42 6.49
C LEU A 7 19.12 63.94 6.93
N SER A 8 18.05 63.28 7.39
CA SER A 8 18.11 61.86 7.72
C SER A 8 17.83 61.07 6.44
N LEU A 9 18.88 60.34 5.97
CA LEU A 9 18.82 59.43 4.83
C LEU A 9 18.22 58.12 5.31
N VAL A 10 16.97 57.82 4.92
CA VAL A 10 16.32 56.51 5.14
C VAL A 10 16.78 55.52 4.04
N LEU A 11 17.64 54.62 4.41
CA LEU A 11 18.10 53.55 3.52
C LEU A 11 17.03 52.43 3.50
N LEU A 12 16.23 52.35 2.46
CA LEU A 12 15.32 51.24 2.23
C LEU A 12 16.12 50.01 1.74
N LEU A 13 16.31 49.05 2.62
CA LEU A 13 16.84 47.72 2.28
C LEU A 13 15.74 46.92 1.54
N PHE A 14 15.87 46.83 0.21
CA PHE A 14 15.12 45.84 -0.57
C PHE A 14 15.73 44.45 -0.37
N LEU A 15 15.08 43.61 0.47
CA LEU A 15 15.39 42.19 0.54
C LEU A 15 14.75 41.52 -0.71
N PRO A 16 15.51 40.76 -1.49
CA PRO A 16 14.93 39.96 -2.59
C PRO A 16 14.06 38.86 -1.95
N VAL A 17 12.75 38.92 -2.20
CA VAL A 17 11.85 37.82 -1.93
C VAL A 17 12.16 36.73 -2.98
N SER A 18 12.93 35.74 -2.60
CA SER A 18 13.08 34.53 -3.41
C SER A 18 11.73 33.80 -3.40
N LEU A 19 10.98 33.92 -4.49
CA LEU A 19 9.85 33.04 -4.77
C LEU A 19 10.43 31.63 -4.95
N ALA A 20 10.34 30.80 -3.92
CA ALA A 20 10.52 29.36 -4.08
C ALA A 20 9.38 28.86 -4.99
N VAL A 21 9.69 28.70 -6.27
CA VAL A 21 8.84 27.93 -7.17
C VAL A 21 8.95 26.49 -6.69
N ALA A 22 7.92 25.97 -6.03
CA ALA A 22 7.80 24.56 -5.79
C ALA A 22 7.87 23.88 -7.18
N GLN A 23 8.92 23.11 -7.41
CA GLN A 23 8.99 22.24 -8.59
C GLN A 23 7.85 21.25 -8.43
N GLU A 24 6.81 21.44 -9.20
CA GLU A 24 5.76 20.45 -9.42
C GLU A 24 6.52 19.23 -10.01
N GLN A 25 6.73 18.20 -9.17
CA GLN A 25 7.33 16.96 -9.62
C GLN A 25 6.49 16.45 -10.79
N ASP A 26 7.13 16.17 -11.91
CA ASP A 26 6.51 15.68 -13.14
C ASP A 26 6.01 14.24 -12.91
N ARG A 27 4.91 14.13 -12.15
CA ARG A 27 4.30 12.85 -11.77
C ARG A 27 3.56 12.28 -12.97
N LYS A 28 3.81 11.01 -13.28
CA LYS A 28 2.99 10.31 -14.29
C LYS A 28 1.53 10.31 -13.82
N PRO A 29 0.57 10.57 -14.73
CA PRO A 29 -0.85 10.43 -14.38
C PRO A 29 -1.15 9.00 -13.92
N SER A 30 -1.80 8.86 -12.77
CA SER A 30 -2.20 7.55 -12.24
C SER A 30 -3.26 6.91 -13.15
N HIS A 31 -2.98 5.70 -13.64
CA HIS A 31 -3.96 4.95 -14.42
C HIS A 31 -5.10 4.39 -13.53
N CYS A 32 -4.93 4.40 -12.21
CA CYS A 32 -5.95 3.99 -11.27
C CYS A 32 -7.15 4.97 -11.19
N HIS A 33 -6.98 6.19 -11.68
CA HIS A 33 -8.07 7.17 -11.81
C HIS A 33 -8.75 7.16 -13.19
N ALA A 34 -8.26 6.32 -14.13
CA ALA A 34 -8.87 6.15 -15.43
C ALA A 34 -10.01 5.11 -15.41
N VAL A 35 -11.00 5.28 -16.30
CA VAL A 35 -12.13 4.35 -16.43
C VAL A 35 -11.64 3.03 -17.03
N ALA A 36 -11.87 1.91 -16.32
CA ALA A 36 -11.47 0.57 -16.75
C ALA A 36 -12.29 0.07 -17.94
N GLN A 37 -11.64 -0.59 -18.91
CA GLN A 37 -12.28 -1.46 -19.89
C GLN A 37 -12.01 -2.90 -19.48
N ASN A 38 -13.09 -3.68 -19.28
CA ASN A 38 -13.01 -5.08 -18.87
C ASN A 38 -12.72 -6.00 -20.07
N THR A 39 -11.75 -6.89 -19.91
CA THR A 39 -11.58 -8.09 -20.74
C THR A 39 -11.38 -9.30 -19.81
N PRO A 40 -12.24 -10.34 -19.82
CA PRO A 40 -12.13 -11.47 -18.92
C PRO A 40 -11.22 -12.57 -19.43
N GLY A 41 -10.46 -13.22 -18.55
CA GLY A 41 -9.70 -14.43 -18.84
C GLY A 41 -8.88 -14.93 -17.65
N LEU A 42 -9.20 -16.11 -17.15
CA LEU A 42 -8.41 -16.83 -16.13
C LEU A 42 -7.30 -17.64 -16.81
N SER A 43 -6.04 -17.37 -16.47
CA SER A 43 -4.92 -18.25 -16.82
C SER A 43 -4.36 -18.96 -15.60
N SER A 44 -3.88 -20.21 -15.82
CA SER A 44 -3.48 -21.19 -14.82
C SER A 44 -2.39 -20.74 -13.84
N LEU A 45 -2.55 -21.18 -12.58
CA LEU A 45 -1.56 -21.13 -11.52
C LEU A 45 -0.32 -21.95 -11.88
N HIS A 46 0.83 -21.30 -12.01
CA HIS A 46 2.13 -21.97 -12.11
C HIS A 46 2.87 -21.87 -10.77
N LYS A 47 3.55 -22.95 -10.37
CA LYS A 47 4.56 -22.89 -9.30
C LYS A 47 5.73 -22.08 -9.84
N ALA A 48 5.77 -20.79 -9.54
CA ALA A 48 6.88 -19.91 -9.87
C ALA A 48 7.68 -19.61 -8.61
N SER A 49 8.98 -19.37 -8.75
CA SER A 49 9.83 -18.86 -7.68
C SER A 49 9.80 -17.31 -7.73
N PHE A 50 9.89 -16.64 -6.56
CA PHE A 50 10.03 -15.16 -6.52
C PHE A 50 11.26 -14.64 -7.29
N ARG A 51 12.21 -15.52 -7.66
CA ARG A 51 13.38 -15.23 -8.51
C ARG A 51 13.11 -15.38 -10.01
N ASP A 52 12.01 -16.01 -10.40
CA ASP A 52 11.71 -16.18 -11.81
C ASP A 52 11.31 -14.83 -12.45
N PRO A 53 11.65 -14.58 -13.71
CA PRO A 53 11.23 -13.38 -14.40
C PRO A 53 9.70 -13.21 -14.39
N VAL A 54 9.25 -11.98 -14.14
CA VAL A 54 7.83 -11.63 -14.24
C VAL A 54 7.52 -11.22 -15.69
N PRO A 55 6.50 -11.81 -16.34
CA PRO A 55 6.07 -11.38 -17.66
C PRO A 55 5.66 -9.90 -17.69
N ARG A 56 5.83 -9.22 -18.83
CA ARG A 56 5.66 -7.77 -18.96
C ARG A 56 4.27 -7.24 -18.57
N ASP A 57 3.24 -8.02 -18.83
CA ASP A 57 1.83 -7.69 -18.60
C ASP A 57 1.32 -8.17 -17.23
N ARG A 58 2.21 -8.62 -16.34
CA ARG A 58 1.86 -9.26 -15.06
C ARG A 58 2.56 -8.63 -13.88
N ALA A 59 1.92 -8.79 -12.73
CA ALA A 59 2.53 -8.58 -11.42
C ALA A 59 2.55 -9.92 -10.66
N ARG A 60 3.62 -10.17 -9.91
CA ARG A 60 3.68 -11.27 -8.94
C ARG A 60 3.44 -10.72 -7.56
N LEU A 61 2.57 -11.40 -6.80
CA LEU A 61 2.33 -11.18 -5.40
C LEU A 61 2.80 -12.41 -4.64
N HIS A 62 3.59 -12.25 -3.59
CA HIS A 62 4.01 -13.33 -2.71
C HIS A 62 3.69 -12.94 -1.27
N TYR A 63 2.85 -13.71 -0.60
CA TYR A 63 2.48 -13.50 0.80
C TYR A 63 3.61 -14.02 1.69
N ILE A 64 4.35 -13.10 2.34
CA ILE A 64 5.53 -13.44 3.15
C ILE A 64 5.10 -13.89 4.54
N ASP A 65 4.39 -13.01 5.27
CA ASP A 65 3.94 -13.24 6.64
C ASP A 65 2.98 -12.14 7.06
N HIS A 66 2.06 -12.42 7.98
CA HIS A 66 1.16 -11.48 8.67
C HIS A 66 0.46 -10.46 7.75
N ALA A 67 1.07 -9.29 7.50
CA ALA A 67 0.62 -8.27 6.55
C ALA A 67 1.68 -7.96 5.49
N SER A 68 2.76 -8.74 5.43
CA SER A 68 3.89 -8.49 4.53
C SER A 68 3.75 -9.28 3.24
N PHE A 69 3.81 -8.57 2.11
CA PHE A 69 3.80 -9.13 0.76
C PHE A 69 4.98 -8.61 -0.05
N LEU A 70 5.56 -9.44 -0.90
CA LEU A 70 6.42 -9.01 -1.98
C LEU A 70 5.59 -8.81 -3.24
N ILE A 71 5.68 -7.64 -3.86
CA ILE A 71 5.07 -7.27 -5.14
C ILE A 71 6.19 -7.05 -6.14
N GLN A 72 6.14 -7.73 -7.29
CA GLN A 72 7.17 -7.64 -8.32
C GLN A 72 6.59 -7.30 -9.69
N GLY A 73 7.27 -6.39 -10.40
CA GLY A 73 7.04 -6.04 -11.79
C GLY A 73 8.01 -6.73 -12.76
N HIS A 74 7.82 -6.54 -14.04
CA HIS A 74 8.54 -7.26 -15.10
C HIS A 74 10.01 -6.83 -15.29
N ASN A 75 10.36 -5.59 -14.94
CA ASN A 75 11.74 -5.09 -15.04
C ASN A 75 12.56 -5.37 -13.76
N GLY A 76 12.04 -6.21 -12.86
CA GLY A 76 12.66 -6.52 -11.60
C GLY A 76 12.29 -5.55 -10.48
N SER A 77 11.42 -4.55 -10.73
CA SER A 77 10.92 -3.69 -9.66
C SER A 77 10.25 -4.52 -8.56
N SER A 78 10.52 -4.16 -7.31
CA SER A 78 10.11 -4.94 -6.15
C SER A 78 9.72 -4.04 -4.99
N ALA A 79 8.61 -4.38 -4.34
CA ALA A 79 8.15 -3.68 -3.15
C ALA A 79 7.72 -4.69 -2.08
N VAL A 80 8.09 -4.45 -0.82
CA VAL A 80 7.62 -5.23 0.32
C VAL A 80 6.73 -4.37 1.20
N THR A 81 5.52 -4.89 1.49
CA THR A 81 4.54 -4.20 2.33
C THR A 81 4.74 -4.51 3.81
N ASP A 82 4.39 -3.55 4.67
CA ASP A 82 4.42 -3.69 6.15
C ASP A 82 5.68 -4.41 6.65
N PHE A 83 6.82 -3.86 6.25
CA PHE A 83 8.15 -4.45 6.47
C PHE A 83 8.56 -4.38 7.94
N SER A 84 8.65 -5.52 8.59
CA SER A 84 9.05 -5.66 10.00
C SER A 84 10.55 -5.86 10.22
N GLY A 85 11.35 -5.86 9.14
CA GLY A 85 12.81 -6.08 9.20
C GLY A 85 13.26 -7.48 8.78
N PHE A 86 12.32 -8.43 8.63
CA PHE A 86 12.64 -9.80 8.22
C PHE A 86 11.64 -10.31 7.17
N ILE A 87 12.16 -10.78 6.06
CA ILE A 87 11.35 -11.33 4.95
C ILE A 87 11.72 -12.79 4.61
N GLY A 88 12.69 -13.34 5.32
CA GLY A 88 13.23 -14.68 5.08
C GLY A 88 14.75 -14.69 5.03
N THR A 89 15.32 -15.82 4.65
CA THR A 89 16.78 -16.04 4.59
C THR A 89 17.36 -15.85 3.19
N ALA A 90 16.53 -15.53 2.20
CA ALA A 90 17.00 -15.25 0.85
C ALA A 90 17.86 -13.98 0.81
N ASP A 91 18.94 -14.02 0.02
CA ASP A 91 19.72 -12.83 -0.30
C ASP A 91 18.96 -11.98 -1.31
N PHE A 92 18.11 -11.08 -0.76
CA PHE A 92 17.20 -10.24 -1.55
C PHE A 92 16.97 -8.89 -0.88
N ILE A 93 17.27 -7.81 -1.59
CA ILE A 93 17.01 -6.43 -1.16
C ILE A 93 15.90 -5.87 -2.06
N PRO A 94 14.72 -5.50 -1.51
CA PRO A 94 13.66 -4.88 -2.29
C PRO A 94 13.98 -3.42 -2.64
N ASP A 95 13.46 -2.91 -3.77
CA ASP A 95 13.61 -1.51 -4.16
C ASP A 95 12.82 -0.56 -3.26
N VAL A 96 11.69 -1.04 -2.73
CA VAL A 96 10.80 -0.27 -1.85
C VAL A 96 10.36 -1.15 -0.68
N VAL A 97 10.31 -0.58 0.51
CA VAL A 97 9.55 -1.14 1.64
C VAL A 97 8.56 -0.10 2.15
N THR A 98 7.33 -0.54 2.45
CA THR A 98 6.33 0.29 3.13
C THR A 98 6.18 -0.18 4.57
N MET A 99 5.80 0.72 5.47
CA MET A 99 5.61 0.42 6.88
C MET A 99 4.37 1.15 7.42
N ASN A 100 3.71 0.56 8.41
CA ASN A 100 2.60 1.18 9.14
C ASN A 100 2.84 1.15 10.65
N LYS A 101 2.42 2.19 11.38
CA LYS A 101 2.84 2.45 12.77
C LYS A 101 2.17 1.58 13.83
N ALA A 102 1.23 0.71 13.49
CA ALA A 102 0.39 0.01 14.46
C ALA A 102 1.19 -0.77 15.53
N HIS A 103 2.01 -1.73 15.11
CA HIS A 103 2.89 -2.53 16.00
C HIS A 103 4.07 -3.12 15.22
N VAL A 104 5.05 -3.70 15.94
CA VAL A 104 6.36 -4.12 15.40
C VAL A 104 6.32 -5.17 14.27
N THR A 105 5.20 -5.79 14.00
CA THR A 105 5.05 -6.70 12.84
C THR A 105 4.74 -5.95 11.54
N HIS A 106 4.52 -4.62 11.59
CA HIS A 106 4.25 -3.76 10.44
C HIS A 106 5.37 -2.78 10.12
N TRP A 107 6.38 -2.68 10.99
CA TRP A 107 7.48 -1.75 10.80
C TRP A 107 8.73 -2.16 11.60
N THR A 108 9.87 -1.57 11.24
CA THR A 108 11.13 -1.66 11.97
C THR A 108 11.76 -0.28 12.09
N ALA A 109 12.42 -0.02 13.24
CA ALA A 109 13.23 1.19 13.41
C ALA A 109 14.60 1.08 12.70
N PHE A 110 14.96 -0.12 12.24
CA PHE A 110 16.29 -0.42 11.69
C PHE A 110 16.16 -1.17 10.34
N PRO A 111 15.59 -0.53 9.31
CA PRO A 111 15.58 -1.12 7.97
C PRO A 111 17.01 -1.28 7.47
N ASP A 112 17.25 -2.30 6.64
CA ASP A 112 18.55 -2.47 5.99
C ASP A 112 18.90 -1.21 5.19
N PRO A 113 20.05 -0.58 5.42
CA PRO A 113 20.46 0.64 4.71
C PRO A 113 20.69 0.43 3.20
N ALA A 114 20.76 -0.80 2.73
CA ALA A 114 20.82 -1.13 1.31
C ALA A 114 19.46 -0.98 0.59
N ILE A 115 18.34 -0.88 1.34
CA ILE A 115 17.01 -0.66 0.75
C ILE A 115 16.91 0.78 0.25
N PRO A 116 16.72 1.02 -1.07
CA PRO A 116 16.75 2.36 -1.63
C PRO A 116 15.61 3.26 -1.16
N ASN A 117 14.41 2.71 -0.96
CA ASN A 117 13.23 3.49 -0.61
C ASN A 117 12.51 2.87 0.59
N VAL A 118 12.57 3.56 1.72
CA VAL A 118 11.84 3.19 2.95
C VAL A 118 10.71 4.19 3.14
N LEU A 119 9.47 3.71 3.09
CA LEU A 119 8.26 4.53 3.07
C LEU A 119 7.42 4.29 4.34
N PRO A 120 7.66 5.06 5.43
CA PRO A 120 6.77 5.03 6.59
C PRO A 120 5.40 5.58 6.22
N GLY A 121 4.32 4.91 6.61
CA GLY A 121 2.95 5.33 6.36
C GLY A 121 2.45 6.42 7.32
N TRP A 122 3.36 7.15 7.99
CA TRP A 122 3.11 8.23 8.94
C TRP A 122 4.14 9.34 8.80
N GLY A 123 3.79 10.58 9.18
CA GLY A 123 4.69 11.72 9.16
C GLY A 123 5.63 11.78 10.37
N GLU A 124 6.60 12.71 10.34
CA GLU A 124 7.57 12.91 11.42
C GLU A 124 6.90 13.41 12.70
N ASP A 125 6.00 14.39 12.56
CA ASP A 125 5.26 14.93 13.69
C ASP A 125 3.95 14.15 13.93
N TYR A 126 3.48 14.14 15.16
CA TYR A 126 2.22 13.50 15.53
C TYR A 126 1.06 14.01 14.67
N GLY A 127 0.43 13.11 13.94
CA GLY A 127 -0.74 13.39 13.11
C GLY A 127 -0.49 14.19 11.83
N SER A 128 0.78 14.47 11.47
CA SER A 128 1.09 15.26 10.26
C SER A 128 0.77 14.54 8.95
N GLY A 129 0.75 13.22 8.94
CA GLY A 129 0.65 12.43 7.71
C GLY A 129 1.91 12.57 6.84
N ILE A 130 1.94 11.84 5.75
CA ILE A 130 3.03 11.86 4.78
C ILE A 130 2.48 11.58 3.37
N GLU A 131 3.12 12.12 2.35
CA GLU A 131 2.79 11.82 0.97
C GLU A 131 3.99 11.15 0.30
N HIS A 132 3.80 9.94 -0.19
CA HIS A 132 4.78 9.20 -0.96
C HIS A 132 4.38 9.07 -2.42
N TYR A 133 5.36 9.24 -3.29
CA TYR A 133 5.28 8.92 -4.71
C TYR A 133 6.66 8.46 -5.17
N VAL A 134 6.80 7.15 -5.44
CA VAL A 134 8.03 6.54 -5.94
C VAL A 134 7.75 5.90 -7.29
N ASP A 135 8.45 6.34 -8.34
CA ASP A 135 8.37 5.79 -9.69
C ASP A 135 9.62 4.94 -9.98
N LEU A 136 9.43 3.63 -10.09
CA LEU A 136 10.47 2.65 -10.45
C LEU A 136 10.49 2.33 -11.95
N GLY A 137 9.73 3.08 -12.75
CA GLY A 137 9.60 2.85 -14.18
C GLY A 137 8.43 1.96 -14.57
N ASP A 138 8.40 0.72 -14.12
CA ASP A 138 7.31 -0.24 -14.34
C ASP A 138 6.40 -0.44 -13.13
N MET A 139 6.75 0.16 -11.99
CA MET A 139 5.92 0.22 -10.79
C MET A 139 5.92 1.65 -10.22
N VAL A 140 4.75 2.16 -9.86
CA VAL A 140 4.60 3.39 -9.06
C VAL A 140 4.03 3.01 -7.70
N VAL A 141 4.62 3.56 -6.63
CA VAL A 141 4.13 3.38 -5.26
C VAL A 141 3.69 4.72 -4.71
N ARG A 142 2.45 4.79 -4.23
CA ARG A 142 1.88 5.98 -3.58
C ARG A 142 1.02 5.58 -2.37
N ASN A 143 0.63 6.54 -1.54
CA ASN A 143 -0.18 6.25 -0.37
C ASN A 143 -1.38 7.19 -0.20
N VAL A 144 -2.32 6.76 0.64
CA VAL A 144 -3.42 7.55 1.18
C VAL A 144 -3.43 7.38 2.70
N ASN A 145 -3.24 8.47 3.43
CA ASN A 145 -3.18 8.43 4.90
C ASN A 145 -4.54 8.07 5.51
N THR A 146 -4.51 7.25 6.57
CA THR A 146 -5.65 6.93 7.42
C THR A 146 -5.21 6.96 8.89
N ASP A 147 -6.18 6.92 9.80
CA ASP A 147 -5.90 7.02 11.22
C ASP A 147 -5.76 5.64 11.87
N VAL A 148 -5.00 5.58 12.96
CA VAL A 148 -4.98 4.43 13.86
C VAL A 148 -5.86 4.73 15.07
N VAL A 149 -6.67 3.77 15.48
CA VAL A 149 -7.49 3.86 16.69
C VAL A 149 -7.01 2.76 17.64
N SER A 150 -6.65 3.13 18.86
CA SER A 150 -6.24 2.15 19.87
C SER A 150 -7.40 1.20 20.21
N PRO A 151 -7.23 -0.12 20.17
CA PRO A 151 -8.27 -1.06 20.58
C PRO A 151 -8.50 -1.07 22.10
N PHE A 152 -7.62 -0.47 22.88
CA PHE A 152 -7.66 -0.44 24.36
C PHE A 152 -8.11 0.90 24.92
N THR A 153 -7.87 1.97 24.17
CA THR A 153 -8.28 3.33 24.53
C THR A 153 -8.95 3.93 23.31
N ILE A 154 -9.98 4.66 23.40
CA ILE A 154 -10.62 5.32 22.25
C ILE A 154 -9.72 6.43 21.63
N GLU A 155 -8.43 6.44 21.98
CA GLU A 155 -7.48 7.39 21.44
C GLU A 155 -7.24 7.12 19.95
N LYS A 156 -7.31 8.19 19.19
CA LYS A 156 -7.10 8.21 17.75
C LYS A 156 -5.78 8.91 17.46
N GLU A 157 -4.88 8.23 16.76
CA GLU A 157 -3.69 8.83 16.18
C GLU A 157 -3.96 9.14 14.71
N PRO A 158 -4.09 10.44 14.33
CA PRO A 158 -4.35 10.82 12.95
C PRO A 158 -3.18 10.44 12.05
N ASN A 159 -3.49 10.00 10.83
CA ASN A 159 -2.51 9.73 9.78
C ASN A 159 -1.36 8.77 10.17
N ALA A 160 -1.61 7.85 11.11
CA ALA A 160 -0.61 6.89 11.59
C ALA A 160 -0.60 5.56 10.82
N ASN A 161 -1.52 5.40 9.87
CA ASN A 161 -1.57 4.32 8.89
C ASN A 161 -1.69 4.90 7.49
N SER A 162 -1.20 4.18 6.50
CA SER A 162 -1.40 4.48 5.08
C SER A 162 -1.92 3.27 4.33
N ILE A 163 -2.90 3.51 3.47
CA ILE A 163 -3.23 2.57 2.40
C ILE A 163 -2.22 2.83 1.28
N PHE A 164 -1.35 1.87 1.01
CA PHE A 164 -0.41 1.95 -0.09
C PHE A 164 -1.02 1.39 -1.37
N VAL A 165 -0.79 2.07 -2.49
CA VAL A 165 -1.24 1.65 -3.81
C VAL A 165 -0.03 1.45 -4.70
N PHE A 166 0.05 0.26 -5.29
CA PHE A 166 1.08 -0.15 -6.23
C PHE A 166 0.48 -0.24 -7.63
N GLU A 167 0.93 0.65 -8.50
CA GLU A 167 0.49 0.71 -9.89
C GLU A 167 1.52 -0.03 -10.75
N VAL A 168 1.22 -1.26 -11.16
CA VAL A 168 2.15 -2.14 -11.86
C VAL A 168 1.42 -2.99 -12.90
N ALA A 169 1.98 -3.15 -14.10
CA ALA A 169 1.39 -3.92 -15.20
C ALA A 169 -0.05 -3.48 -15.54
N GLY A 170 -0.37 -2.18 -15.40
CA GLY A 170 -1.72 -1.64 -15.58
C GLY A 170 -2.70 -1.93 -14.43
N LEU A 171 -2.31 -2.76 -13.46
CA LEU A 171 -3.08 -3.06 -12.25
C LEU A 171 -2.92 -1.99 -11.19
N CYS A 172 -3.98 -1.84 -10.38
CA CYS A 172 -4.00 -1.05 -9.16
C CYS A 172 -4.11 -2.00 -7.96
N ILE A 173 -3.03 -2.18 -7.24
CA ILE A 173 -2.94 -3.11 -6.11
C ILE A 173 -2.93 -2.30 -4.82
N GLY A 174 -3.94 -2.47 -3.97
CA GLY A 174 -4.07 -1.76 -2.70
C GLY A 174 -3.70 -2.64 -1.51
N HIS A 175 -2.89 -2.12 -0.61
CA HIS A 175 -2.58 -2.72 0.68
C HIS A 175 -3.17 -1.85 1.78
N LEU A 176 -4.17 -2.35 2.52
CA LEU A 176 -4.91 -1.54 3.49
C LEU A 176 -4.13 -1.26 4.78
N GLY A 177 -2.94 -1.87 4.94
CA GLY A 177 -2.15 -1.73 6.15
C GLY A 177 -2.91 -2.21 7.38
N HIS A 178 -2.80 -1.47 8.46
CA HIS A 178 -3.53 -1.72 9.72
C HIS A 178 -4.75 -0.78 9.82
N LEU A 179 -5.71 -0.94 8.89
CA LEU A 179 -6.86 -0.05 8.76
C LEU A 179 -7.83 -0.16 9.95
N HIS A 180 -8.18 0.97 10.58
CA HIS A 180 -9.03 1.03 11.77
C HIS A 180 -10.41 1.66 11.56
N HIS A 181 -10.64 2.30 10.42
CA HIS A 181 -11.92 2.95 10.12
C HIS A 181 -12.23 2.87 8.63
N GLU A 182 -13.48 2.98 8.28
CA GLU A 182 -13.88 3.09 6.88
C GLU A 182 -13.28 4.37 6.27
N PRO A 183 -12.60 4.29 5.10
CA PRO A 183 -12.08 5.46 4.42
C PRO A 183 -13.17 6.50 4.11
N THR A 184 -12.83 7.77 4.21
CA THR A 184 -13.73 8.87 3.84
C THR A 184 -13.99 8.89 2.32
N PRO A 185 -15.02 9.59 1.84
CA PRO A 185 -15.23 9.77 0.40
C PRO A 185 -14.00 10.32 -0.32
N GLU A 186 -13.27 11.25 0.31
CA GLU A 186 -12.04 11.86 -0.24
C GLU A 186 -10.90 10.83 -0.30
N GLN A 187 -10.75 9.99 0.74
CA GLN A 187 -9.76 8.91 0.75
C GLN A 187 -10.10 7.85 -0.32
N TYR A 188 -11.36 7.46 -0.48
CA TYR A 188 -11.77 6.57 -1.59
C TYR A 188 -11.49 7.21 -2.96
N ALA A 189 -11.75 8.50 -3.13
CA ALA A 189 -11.45 9.21 -4.37
C ALA A 189 -9.94 9.24 -4.65
N ALA A 190 -9.11 9.45 -3.60
CA ALA A 190 -7.65 9.43 -3.71
C ALA A 190 -7.09 8.03 -4.01
N LEU A 191 -7.72 6.96 -3.51
CA LEU A 191 -7.36 5.59 -3.85
C LEU A 191 -7.58 5.30 -5.34
N GLY A 192 -8.70 5.76 -5.89
CA GLY A 192 -9.12 5.42 -7.25
C GLY A 192 -9.59 3.97 -7.37
N ARG A 193 -9.42 3.37 -8.55
CA ARG A 193 -9.68 1.96 -8.81
C ARG A 193 -8.67 1.09 -8.07
N ILE A 194 -9.14 0.03 -7.44
CA ILE A 194 -8.30 -1.01 -6.83
C ILE A 194 -8.73 -2.35 -7.41
N ASP A 195 -7.88 -2.97 -8.22
CA ASP A 195 -8.14 -4.25 -8.87
C ASP A 195 -7.89 -5.44 -7.94
N VAL A 196 -6.84 -5.34 -7.14
CA VAL A 196 -6.45 -6.32 -6.11
C VAL A 196 -6.32 -5.60 -4.78
N VAL A 197 -6.98 -6.09 -3.75
CA VAL A 197 -6.87 -5.53 -2.39
C VAL A 197 -6.37 -6.57 -1.40
N MET A 198 -5.33 -6.22 -0.64
CA MET A 198 -4.86 -6.96 0.52
C MET A 198 -5.49 -6.33 1.77
N ALA A 199 -6.35 -7.10 2.46
CA ALA A 199 -7.20 -6.60 3.54
C ALA A 199 -6.98 -7.36 4.84
N PRO A 200 -6.79 -6.67 6.00
CA PRO A 200 -6.69 -7.32 7.29
C PRO A 200 -8.05 -7.87 7.71
N VAL A 201 -8.09 -9.13 8.19
CA VAL A 201 -9.34 -9.84 8.51
C VAL A 201 -9.37 -10.43 9.94
N ASP A 202 -8.52 -9.91 10.83
CA ASP A 202 -8.46 -10.32 12.24
C ASP A 202 -9.76 -10.00 13.02
N GLY A 203 -10.46 -8.93 12.62
CA GLY A 203 -11.75 -8.54 13.18
C GLY A 203 -11.73 -7.99 14.60
N GLY A 204 -10.57 -7.52 15.10
CA GLY A 204 -10.47 -7.03 16.48
C GLY A 204 -9.33 -6.06 16.73
N PHE A 205 -8.13 -6.34 16.23
CA PHE A 205 -6.98 -5.43 16.37
C PHE A 205 -6.97 -4.33 15.30
N THR A 206 -7.47 -4.65 14.10
CA THR A 206 -7.80 -3.68 13.07
C THR A 206 -9.25 -3.22 13.23
N MET A 207 -9.99 -3.03 12.17
CA MET A 207 -11.42 -2.71 12.29
C MET A 207 -12.27 -3.98 12.45
N PRO A 208 -13.50 -3.88 13.04
CA PRO A 208 -14.43 -4.99 13.12
C PRO A 208 -14.68 -5.64 11.77
N LEU A 209 -14.80 -6.97 11.73
CA LEU A 209 -14.88 -7.76 10.50
C LEU A 209 -16.02 -7.32 9.58
N ASP A 210 -17.18 -7.02 10.12
CA ASP A 210 -18.35 -6.55 9.37
C ASP A 210 -18.08 -5.19 8.68
N GLN A 211 -17.29 -4.33 9.33
CA GLN A 211 -16.88 -3.06 8.76
C GLN A 211 -15.84 -3.26 7.65
N MET A 212 -14.86 -4.14 7.85
CA MET A 212 -13.89 -4.48 6.81
C MET A 212 -14.57 -5.06 5.57
N ILE A 213 -15.56 -5.94 5.75
CA ILE A 213 -16.37 -6.47 4.64
C ILE A 213 -17.08 -5.34 3.88
N ARG A 214 -17.63 -4.33 4.56
CA ARG A 214 -18.22 -3.15 3.89
C ARG A 214 -17.20 -2.37 3.06
N VAL A 215 -15.99 -2.17 3.61
CA VAL A 215 -14.89 -1.51 2.88
C VAL A 215 -14.54 -2.29 1.61
N ILE A 216 -14.35 -3.61 1.73
CA ILE A 216 -14.01 -4.49 0.60
C ILE A 216 -15.11 -4.42 -0.48
N LYS A 217 -16.38 -4.55 -0.10
CA LYS A 217 -17.51 -4.45 -1.02
C LYS A 217 -17.58 -3.07 -1.72
N ARG A 218 -17.24 -2.00 -1.01
CA ARG A 218 -17.24 -0.64 -1.56
C ARG A 218 -16.09 -0.42 -2.55
N LEU A 219 -14.92 -1.02 -2.31
CA LEU A 219 -13.78 -0.94 -3.23
C LEU A 219 -14.05 -1.64 -4.56
N ARG A 220 -14.92 -2.65 -4.59
CA ARG A 220 -15.26 -3.43 -5.80
C ARG A 220 -14.06 -4.05 -6.49
N SER A 221 -13.06 -4.44 -5.72
CA SER A 221 -11.87 -5.11 -6.24
C SER A 221 -12.23 -6.45 -6.87
N SER A 222 -11.60 -6.80 -7.98
CA SER A 222 -11.78 -8.10 -8.63
C SER A 222 -11.19 -9.23 -7.79
N ILE A 223 -10.08 -8.95 -7.08
CA ILE A 223 -9.39 -9.90 -6.21
C ILE A 223 -9.27 -9.31 -4.82
N VAL A 224 -9.63 -10.09 -3.81
CA VAL A 224 -9.42 -9.79 -2.38
C VAL A 224 -8.48 -10.85 -1.81
N ILE A 225 -7.37 -10.41 -1.21
CA ILE A 225 -6.41 -11.29 -0.52
C ILE A 225 -6.51 -10.99 0.98
N PRO A 226 -7.05 -11.93 1.80
CA PRO A 226 -7.08 -11.77 3.24
C PRO A 226 -5.67 -11.86 3.83
N MET A 227 -5.37 -10.96 4.75
CA MET A 227 -4.13 -10.93 5.51
C MET A 227 -4.41 -10.66 7.00
N HIS A 228 -3.37 -10.64 7.83
CA HIS A 228 -3.47 -10.28 9.25
C HIS A 228 -4.46 -11.16 10.02
N TRP A 229 -4.57 -12.43 9.65
CA TRP A 229 -5.34 -13.41 10.40
C TRP A 229 -4.40 -14.23 11.30
N PHE A 230 -4.82 -14.51 12.54
CA PHE A 230 -3.99 -15.19 13.54
C PHE A 230 -4.25 -16.69 13.59
N ASP A 231 -5.45 -17.13 13.17
CA ASP A 231 -5.83 -18.53 13.17
C ASP A 231 -6.79 -18.84 12.01
N SER A 232 -6.95 -20.12 11.73
CA SER A 232 -7.85 -20.61 10.68
C SER A 232 -9.32 -20.29 10.97
N GLY A 233 -9.72 -20.13 12.23
CA GLY A 233 -11.09 -19.79 12.61
C GLY A 233 -11.45 -18.35 12.26
N GLY A 234 -10.49 -17.40 12.41
CA GLY A 234 -10.65 -16.02 11.97
C GLY A 234 -10.80 -15.93 10.46
N LEU A 235 -9.90 -16.59 9.75
CA LEU A 235 -9.95 -16.67 8.29
C LEU A 235 -11.25 -17.31 7.79
N PHE A 236 -11.69 -18.42 8.40
CA PHE A 236 -12.93 -19.10 8.05
C PHE A 236 -14.16 -18.20 8.26
N ARG A 237 -14.25 -17.44 9.36
CA ARG A 237 -15.35 -16.50 9.57
C ARG A 237 -15.41 -15.44 8.47
N PHE A 238 -14.26 -14.93 8.04
CA PHE A 238 -14.18 -13.98 6.93
C PHE A 238 -14.62 -14.62 5.62
N THR A 239 -14.04 -15.74 5.22
CA THR A 239 -14.35 -16.40 3.94
C THR A 239 -15.83 -16.81 3.86
N SER A 240 -16.38 -17.39 4.93
CA SER A 240 -17.81 -17.73 5.00
C SER A 240 -18.73 -16.52 4.87
N ALA A 241 -18.35 -15.38 5.45
CA ALA A 241 -19.13 -14.15 5.30
C ALA A 241 -19.04 -13.54 3.90
N MET A 242 -17.99 -13.86 3.14
CA MET A 242 -17.81 -13.38 1.76
C MET A 242 -18.47 -14.26 0.70
N GLU A 243 -18.75 -15.54 0.98
CA GLU A 243 -19.29 -16.52 0.01
C GLU A 243 -20.63 -16.13 -0.61
N GLU A 244 -21.40 -15.23 0.03
CA GLU A 244 -22.68 -14.76 -0.54
C GLU A 244 -22.51 -13.91 -1.81
N GLU A 245 -21.39 -13.16 -1.92
CA GLU A 245 -21.17 -12.20 -3.01
C GLU A 245 -19.83 -12.39 -3.73
N PHE A 246 -18.94 -13.23 -3.17
CA PHE A 246 -17.60 -13.46 -3.68
C PHE A 246 -17.36 -14.96 -3.87
N ARG A 247 -16.70 -15.29 -4.95
CA ARG A 247 -16.12 -16.63 -5.07
C ARG A 247 -14.92 -16.74 -4.12
N VAL A 248 -14.79 -17.85 -3.40
CA VAL A 248 -13.64 -18.14 -2.53
C VAL A 248 -12.77 -19.22 -3.16
N ILE A 249 -11.47 -18.94 -3.30
CA ILE A 249 -10.46 -19.86 -3.85
C ILE A 249 -9.30 -19.97 -2.88
N GLU A 250 -8.99 -21.18 -2.43
CA GLU A 250 -7.74 -21.49 -1.74
C GLU A 250 -6.65 -21.74 -2.78
N VAL A 251 -5.64 -20.86 -2.82
CA VAL A 251 -4.54 -20.95 -3.80
C VAL A 251 -3.57 -22.07 -3.42
N GLY A 252 -3.48 -22.43 -2.14
CA GLY A 252 -2.64 -23.52 -1.65
C GLY A 252 -1.13 -23.21 -1.62
N GLY A 253 -0.77 -21.92 -1.80
CA GLY A 253 0.61 -21.44 -1.77
C GLY A 253 0.69 -19.95 -1.50
N PRO A 254 1.92 -19.37 -1.43
CA PRO A 254 2.11 -17.96 -1.11
C PRO A 254 1.99 -17.05 -2.34
N GLU A 255 2.00 -17.58 -3.55
CA GLU A 255 2.19 -16.79 -4.78
C GLU A 255 0.92 -16.69 -5.62
N LEU A 256 0.73 -15.51 -6.19
CA LEU A 256 -0.30 -15.20 -7.16
C LEU A 256 0.30 -14.37 -8.30
N MET A 257 0.14 -14.82 -9.55
CA MET A 257 0.48 -14.05 -10.73
C MET A 257 -0.79 -13.45 -11.31
N VAL A 258 -0.85 -12.12 -11.44
CA VAL A 258 -2.04 -11.39 -11.91
C VAL A 258 -1.71 -10.49 -13.10
N SER A 259 -2.68 -10.29 -13.97
CA SER A 259 -2.69 -9.29 -15.05
C SER A 259 -4.11 -8.78 -15.25
N LEU A 260 -4.29 -7.67 -15.97
CA LEU A 260 -5.63 -7.19 -16.31
C LEU A 260 -6.48 -8.26 -17.01
N ASP A 261 -5.85 -9.05 -17.90
CA ASP A 261 -6.53 -10.10 -18.66
C ASP A 261 -6.91 -11.33 -17.82
N THR A 262 -6.28 -11.49 -16.64
CA THR A 262 -6.54 -12.62 -15.73
C THR A 262 -7.39 -12.23 -14.53
N LEU A 263 -7.85 -10.99 -14.44
CA LEU A 263 -8.79 -10.60 -13.39
C LEU A 263 -10.08 -11.41 -13.54
N PRO A 264 -10.61 -11.99 -12.45
CA PRO A 264 -11.84 -12.74 -12.50
C PRO A 264 -13.02 -11.82 -12.84
N SER A 265 -13.98 -12.35 -13.61
CA SER A 265 -15.22 -11.63 -13.95
C SER A 265 -16.18 -11.52 -12.76
N GLU A 266 -16.04 -12.41 -11.79
CA GLU A 266 -16.76 -12.37 -10.51
C GLU A 266 -15.79 -12.00 -9.40
N PRO A 267 -16.17 -11.12 -8.47
CA PRO A 267 -15.31 -10.76 -7.33
C PRO A 267 -14.86 -12.03 -6.59
N THR A 268 -13.55 -12.16 -6.37
CA THR A 268 -12.98 -13.41 -5.85
C THR A 268 -12.09 -13.15 -4.66
N VAL A 269 -12.31 -13.86 -3.57
CA VAL A 269 -11.37 -13.97 -2.44
C VAL A 269 -10.36 -15.04 -2.79
N MET A 270 -9.08 -14.68 -2.83
CA MET A 270 -7.95 -15.60 -3.05
C MET A 270 -7.15 -15.77 -1.76
N VAL A 271 -7.29 -16.92 -1.13
CA VAL A 271 -6.61 -17.25 0.12
C VAL A 271 -5.21 -17.77 -0.20
N LEU A 272 -4.20 -16.98 0.13
CA LEU A 272 -2.79 -17.34 0.07
C LEU A 272 -2.32 -17.86 1.42
N LEU A 273 -1.33 -18.75 1.41
CA LEU A 273 -0.66 -19.25 2.62
C LEU A 273 0.71 -18.58 2.76
N PRO A 274 0.98 -17.87 3.87
CA PRO A 274 2.23 -17.13 4.02
C PRO A 274 3.44 -18.05 4.01
N ARG A 275 4.53 -17.59 3.41
CA ARG A 275 5.83 -18.24 3.39
C ARG A 275 6.94 -17.24 3.22
N PHE A 276 7.90 -17.25 4.13
CA PHE A 276 9.11 -16.44 4.02
C PHE A 276 9.89 -16.74 2.73
N LEU A 277 10.60 -15.72 2.24
CA LEU A 277 11.50 -15.83 1.10
C LEU A 277 12.74 -16.61 1.53
N ASN A 278 12.91 -17.80 1.00
CA ASN A 278 14.07 -18.65 1.27
C ASN A 278 14.75 -19.01 -0.04
N GLU A 279 16.03 -19.28 0.01
CA GLU A 279 16.70 -19.90 -1.13
C GLU A 279 16.10 -21.28 -1.40
N PRO A 280 16.00 -21.70 -2.67
CA PRO A 280 15.45 -23.00 -3.05
C PRO A 280 16.27 -24.18 -2.53
#